data_c238f1f272c8183c4896513beab4c9a0
#
_entry.id   c238f1f272c8183c4896513beab4c9a0
#
_cell.length_a   1.000
_cell.length_b   1.000
_cell.length_c   1.000
_cell.angle_alpha   90.00
_cell.angle_beta   90.00
_cell.angle_gamma   90.00
#
_symmetry.space_group_name_H-M   'P 1'
#
loop_
_entity.id
_entity.type
_entity.pdbx_description
1 polymer ?
#
loop_
_entity_poly.entity_id
_entity_poly.type
_entity_poly.pdbx_seq_one_letter_code
_entity_poly.pdbx_strand_id
1 'polypeptide(L)'
;MIRKTIFLCILFISFFGIAQENVIPIEISYGSLEQQKIDFYEGKSDKILIWVHGGGWLFGDKSSERWVRRFYNHFSDHEKRNIYMIGYRTGEATAPNAVDDVMCAYKKILEDANYRNFSKDDIVVAGASAGGHLALMIGFANDSFNGKCISLIKPKSVINIFGITEIEKTSEFLDKTKFFKASNYVREWIGPDLKISEVTQNLSPVYLINENSPNVLTVHGTSDRWVPYDQALLLDEKLGDKHELLTINNGGHYGFSKDEDNLIRLTIAAFLKENYKK
;
A
#
# COMPACT_ATOMS: atom_id res chain seq x y z
N MET A 1 -46.64 58.75 0.77
CA MET A 1 -46.42 57.32 0.55
C MET A 1 -44.98 57.13 -0.05
N ILE A 2 -44.04 56.83 0.79
CA ILE A 2 -42.60 56.68 0.39
C ILE A 2 -42.31 55.18 0.29
N ARG A 3 -42.10 54.68 -0.91
CA ARG A 3 -41.68 53.27 -1.18
C ARG A 3 -40.19 53.16 -0.82
N LYS A 4 -39.86 52.36 0.22
CA LYS A 4 -38.49 51.93 0.53
C LYS A 4 -38.15 50.76 -0.38
N THR A 5 -37.22 50.99 -1.30
CA THR A 5 -36.57 49.94 -2.08
C THR A 5 -35.48 49.30 -1.25
N ILE A 6 -35.63 48.02 -0.89
CA ILE A 6 -34.63 47.22 -0.22
C ILE A 6 -33.67 46.68 -1.28
N PHE A 7 -32.42 47.11 -1.28
CA PHE A 7 -31.33 46.54 -2.07
C PHE A 7 -30.83 45.30 -1.37
N LEU A 8 -31.11 44.13 -1.95
CA LEU A 8 -30.58 42.86 -1.49
C LEU A 8 -29.18 42.67 -2.08
N CYS A 9 -28.14 42.93 -1.30
CA CYS A 9 -26.75 42.57 -1.67
C CYS A 9 -26.59 41.06 -1.58
N ILE A 10 -26.64 40.38 -2.73
CA ILE A 10 -26.22 38.97 -2.83
C ILE A 10 -24.70 38.95 -2.80
N LEU A 11 -24.13 38.53 -1.65
CA LEU A 11 -22.73 38.19 -1.57
C LEU A 11 -22.49 36.89 -2.36
N PHE A 12 -21.88 37.02 -3.51
CA PHE A 12 -21.26 35.89 -4.21
C PHE A 12 -20.03 35.44 -3.39
N ILE A 13 -20.20 34.43 -2.57
CA ILE A 13 -19.08 33.68 -2.02
C ILE A 13 -18.56 32.83 -3.18
N SER A 14 -17.53 33.33 -3.86
CA SER A 14 -16.73 32.54 -4.78
C SER A 14 -16.02 31.44 -3.97
N PHE A 15 -16.54 30.22 -4.04
CA PHE A 15 -15.79 29.03 -3.69
C PHE A 15 -14.58 28.96 -4.65
N PHE A 16 -13.44 29.45 -4.21
CA PHE A 16 -12.16 29.05 -4.78
C PHE A 16 -11.98 27.58 -4.46
N GLY A 17 -12.51 26.72 -5.32
CA GLY A 17 -12.03 25.35 -5.44
C GLY A 17 -10.56 25.46 -5.83
N ILE A 18 -9.65 25.05 -4.95
CA ILE A 18 -8.26 24.83 -5.31
C ILE A 18 -8.32 23.76 -6.41
N ALA A 19 -8.16 24.18 -7.66
CA ALA A 19 -7.95 23.28 -8.77
C ALA A 19 -6.63 22.55 -8.45
N GLN A 20 -6.73 21.30 -8.05
CA GLN A 20 -5.60 20.40 -7.98
C GLN A 20 -5.11 20.32 -9.43
N GLU A 21 -3.94 20.91 -9.71
CA GLU A 21 -3.30 20.75 -11.01
C GLU A 21 -3.24 19.25 -11.27
N ASN A 22 -3.82 18.79 -12.37
CA ASN A 22 -3.73 17.39 -12.80
C ASN A 22 -2.28 17.13 -13.19
N VAL A 23 -1.45 16.77 -12.24
CA VAL A 23 -0.08 16.35 -12.49
C VAL A 23 -0.15 15.04 -13.27
N ILE A 24 0.22 15.09 -14.55
CA ILE A 24 0.26 13.90 -15.40
C ILE A 24 1.54 13.13 -15.03
N PRO A 25 1.44 11.86 -14.61
CA PRO A 25 2.60 11.06 -14.28
C PRO A 25 3.44 10.70 -15.52
N ILE A 26 4.72 10.45 -15.30
CA ILE A 26 5.57 9.79 -16.29
C ILE A 26 5.35 8.29 -16.14
N GLU A 27 4.88 7.63 -17.19
CA GLU A 27 4.69 6.19 -17.19
C GLU A 27 6.01 5.46 -17.49
N ILE A 28 6.38 4.51 -16.64
CA ILE A 28 7.61 3.70 -16.74
C ILE A 28 7.21 2.23 -16.86
N SER A 29 7.55 1.57 -17.97
CA SER A 29 7.33 0.14 -18.15
C SER A 29 8.45 -0.66 -17.46
N TYR A 30 8.09 -1.72 -16.74
CA TYR A 30 9.03 -2.68 -16.16
C TYR A 30 8.85 -4.10 -16.73
N GLY A 31 7.85 -4.31 -17.57
CA GLY A 31 7.56 -5.53 -18.28
C GLY A 31 6.84 -5.27 -19.60
N SER A 32 6.39 -6.32 -20.26
CA SER A 32 5.76 -6.24 -21.60
C SER A 32 4.24 -6.10 -21.55
N LEU A 33 3.61 -6.30 -20.39
CA LEU A 33 2.16 -6.26 -20.24
C LEU A 33 1.69 -4.86 -19.84
N GLU A 34 0.45 -4.53 -20.20
CA GLU A 34 -0.17 -3.23 -19.87
C GLU A 34 -0.20 -2.96 -18.37
N GLN A 35 -0.42 -3.98 -17.57
CA GLN A 35 -0.44 -3.90 -16.11
C GLN A 35 0.96 -3.76 -15.48
N GLN A 36 2.04 -4.01 -16.24
CA GLN A 36 3.42 -3.95 -15.77
C GLN A 36 4.03 -2.56 -15.98
N LYS A 37 3.38 -1.55 -15.44
CA LYS A 37 3.75 -0.15 -15.55
C LYS A 37 3.73 0.53 -14.19
N ILE A 38 4.48 1.60 -14.08
CA ILE A 38 4.60 2.46 -12.89
C ILE A 38 4.24 3.87 -13.31
N ASP A 39 3.42 4.56 -12.52
CA ASP A 39 3.21 6.01 -12.63
C ASP A 39 4.18 6.71 -11.71
N PHE A 40 5.06 7.52 -12.29
CA PHE A 40 6.03 8.32 -11.57
C PHE A 40 5.59 9.78 -11.49
N TYR A 41 5.57 10.32 -10.27
CA TYR A 41 5.32 11.71 -9.96
C TYR A 41 6.57 12.32 -9.32
N GLU A 42 7.14 13.33 -9.95
CA GLU A 42 8.33 14.00 -9.46
C GLU A 42 8.05 14.83 -8.21
N GLY A 43 8.87 14.66 -7.19
CA GLY A 43 8.80 15.37 -5.91
C GLY A 43 9.83 16.50 -5.80
N LYS A 44 9.90 17.10 -4.61
CA LYS A 44 10.81 18.23 -4.32
C LYS A 44 12.10 17.82 -3.60
N SER A 45 12.33 16.52 -3.39
CA SER A 45 13.54 15.98 -2.75
C SER A 45 14.05 14.76 -3.50
N ASP A 46 15.13 14.17 -3.04
CA ASP A 46 15.69 12.91 -3.55
C ASP A 46 15.06 11.65 -2.91
N LYS A 47 14.12 11.83 -1.98
CA LYS A 47 13.44 10.74 -1.25
C LYS A 47 12.41 10.05 -2.09
N ILE A 48 12.23 8.74 -1.86
CA ILE A 48 11.32 7.90 -2.64
C ILE A 48 10.17 7.38 -1.77
N LEU A 49 8.96 7.40 -2.31
CA LEU A 49 7.78 6.76 -1.76
C LEU A 49 7.13 5.89 -2.84
N ILE A 50 7.02 4.62 -2.57
CA ILE A 50 6.41 3.64 -3.47
C ILE A 50 5.04 3.27 -2.91
N TRP A 51 4.01 3.33 -3.75
CA TRP A 51 2.66 2.94 -3.40
C TRP A 51 2.21 1.72 -4.21
N VAL A 52 1.65 0.72 -3.50
CA VAL A 52 1.07 -0.49 -4.09
C VAL A 52 -0.42 -0.53 -3.78
N HIS A 53 -1.25 -0.59 -4.82
CA HIS A 53 -2.71 -0.61 -4.67
C HIS A 53 -3.22 -1.96 -4.13
N GLY A 54 -4.40 -1.94 -3.52
CA GLY A 54 -5.11 -3.14 -3.08
C GLY A 54 -6.03 -3.70 -4.17
N GLY A 55 -6.93 -4.61 -3.77
CA GLY A 55 -7.93 -5.23 -4.64
C GLY A 55 -7.93 -6.76 -4.60
N GLY A 56 -7.42 -7.36 -3.50
CA GLY A 56 -7.40 -8.81 -3.31
C GLY A 56 -6.58 -9.55 -4.36
N TRP A 57 -5.63 -8.87 -5.02
CA TRP A 57 -4.88 -9.33 -6.20
C TRP A 57 -5.76 -9.66 -7.43
N LEU A 58 -7.08 -9.52 -7.32
CA LEU A 58 -8.05 -9.86 -8.38
C LEU A 58 -8.36 -8.67 -9.27
N PHE A 59 -8.30 -7.47 -8.74
CA PHE A 59 -8.63 -6.23 -9.45
C PHE A 59 -7.88 -5.03 -8.89
N GLY A 60 -8.01 -3.91 -9.55
CA GLY A 60 -7.36 -2.64 -9.18
C GLY A 60 -6.37 -2.20 -10.24
N ASP A 61 -5.98 -0.96 -10.13
CA ASP A 61 -5.00 -0.31 -11.01
C ASP A 61 -4.29 0.80 -10.24
N LYS A 62 -3.04 1.11 -10.62
CA LYS A 62 -2.21 2.16 -10.04
C LYS A 62 -2.87 3.54 -10.06
N SER A 63 -3.68 3.83 -11.09
CA SER A 63 -4.38 5.09 -11.30
C SER A 63 -5.81 5.13 -10.74
N SER A 64 -6.30 4.02 -10.17
CA SER A 64 -7.68 3.93 -9.67
C SER A 64 -7.94 4.97 -8.58
N GLU A 65 -8.98 5.81 -8.77
CA GLU A 65 -9.36 6.93 -7.88
C GLU A 65 -9.44 6.50 -6.40
N ARG A 66 -9.97 5.31 -6.13
CA ARG A 66 -10.10 4.78 -4.77
C ARG A 66 -8.74 4.66 -4.06
N TRP A 67 -7.73 4.14 -4.74
CA TRP A 67 -6.40 3.89 -4.14
C TRP A 67 -5.55 5.15 -4.13
N VAL A 68 -5.64 5.95 -5.19
CA VAL A 68 -4.99 7.27 -5.26
C VAL A 68 -5.51 8.19 -4.15
N ARG A 69 -6.84 8.26 -3.95
CA ARG A 69 -7.43 9.06 -2.86
C ARG A 69 -6.99 8.57 -1.48
N ARG A 70 -6.91 7.25 -1.24
CA ARG A 70 -6.40 6.70 0.03
C ARG A 70 -4.95 7.10 0.26
N PHE A 71 -4.13 7.01 -0.75
CA PHE A 71 -2.75 7.49 -0.69
C PHE A 71 -2.69 8.96 -0.22
N TYR A 72 -3.37 9.85 -0.90
CA TYR A 72 -3.34 11.28 -0.56
C TYR A 72 -3.93 11.60 0.83
N ASN A 73 -4.91 10.84 1.30
CA ASN A 73 -5.46 11.03 2.64
C ASN A 73 -4.46 10.69 3.74
N HIS A 74 -3.59 9.71 3.53
CA HIS A 74 -2.71 9.20 4.57
C HIS A 74 -1.28 9.76 4.51
N PHE A 75 -0.81 10.23 3.35
CA PHE A 75 0.56 10.72 3.19
C PHE A 75 0.61 12.25 3.02
N SER A 76 0.81 12.96 4.13
CA SER A 76 0.80 14.43 4.17
C SER A 76 2.05 15.09 3.57
N ASP A 77 3.15 14.38 3.47
CA ASP A 77 4.42 14.85 2.93
C ASP A 77 4.71 14.35 1.51
N HIS A 78 3.67 13.82 0.83
CA HIS A 78 3.79 13.27 -0.51
C HIS A 78 4.44 14.24 -1.50
N GLU A 79 4.15 15.55 -1.40
CA GLU A 79 4.74 16.58 -2.26
C GLU A 79 6.27 16.68 -2.19
N LYS A 80 6.86 16.18 -1.11
CA LYS A 80 8.30 16.23 -0.86
C LYS A 80 9.04 15.03 -1.42
N ARG A 81 8.33 13.96 -1.81
CA ARG A 81 8.91 12.68 -2.23
C ARG A 81 8.65 12.43 -3.70
N ASN A 82 9.58 11.72 -4.32
CA ASN A 82 9.36 11.12 -5.62
C ASN A 82 8.45 9.91 -5.45
N ILE A 83 7.27 9.93 -6.08
CA ILE A 83 6.24 8.93 -5.88
C ILE A 83 6.21 7.98 -7.07
N TYR A 84 6.25 6.68 -6.78
CA TYR A 84 6.07 5.61 -7.75
C TYR A 84 4.84 4.80 -7.39
N MET A 85 3.79 4.84 -8.20
CA MET A 85 2.60 4.01 -8.04
C MET A 85 2.70 2.78 -8.93
N ILE A 86 2.79 1.60 -8.33
CA ILE A 86 3.01 0.34 -9.05
C ILE A 86 1.68 -0.26 -9.49
N GLY A 87 1.56 -0.54 -10.80
CA GLY A 87 0.61 -1.50 -11.35
C GLY A 87 1.21 -2.91 -11.34
N TYR A 88 0.39 -3.94 -11.25
CA TYR A 88 0.80 -5.34 -11.27
C TYR A 88 -0.32 -6.21 -11.84
N ARG A 89 -0.01 -7.42 -12.29
CA ARG A 89 -1.01 -8.36 -12.83
C ARG A 89 -2.02 -8.75 -11.77
N THR A 90 -3.28 -8.53 -12.10
CA THR A 90 -4.44 -8.90 -11.28
C THR A 90 -5.29 -9.93 -12.00
N GLY A 91 -6.07 -10.72 -11.26
CA GLY A 91 -6.99 -11.69 -11.80
C GLY A 91 -6.98 -13.02 -11.06
N GLU A 92 -7.95 -13.87 -11.38
CA GLU A 92 -8.06 -15.23 -10.86
C GLU A 92 -6.89 -16.10 -11.34
N ALA A 93 -6.42 -17.01 -10.49
CA ALA A 93 -5.32 -17.95 -10.79
C ALA A 93 -4.04 -17.26 -11.29
N THR A 94 -3.73 -16.07 -10.78
CA THR A 94 -2.53 -15.30 -11.18
C THR A 94 -1.38 -15.39 -10.20
N ALA A 95 -1.51 -16.07 -9.06
CA ALA A 95 -0.39 -16.26 -8.15
C ALA A 95 0.71 -17.12 -8.81
N PRO A 96 2.01 -16.80 -8.60
CA PRO A 96 2.58 -15.73 -7.80
C PRO A 96 2.82 -14.40 -8.56
N ASN A 97 2.26 -14.22 -9.73
CA ASN A 97 2.59 -13.14 -10.67
C ASN A 97 2.57 -11.74 -10.06
N ALA A 98 1.60 -11.43 -9.16
CA ALA A 98 1.55 -10.12 -8.51
C ALA A 98 2.81 -9.85 -7.66
N VAL A 99 3.33 -10.87 -6.98
CA VAL A 99 4.57 -10.77 -6.19
C VAL A 99 5.77 -10.57 -7.10
N ASP A 100 5.91 -11.39 -8.13
CA ASP A 100 6.98 -11.26 -9.13
C ASP A 100 6.98 -9.85 -9.77
N ASP A 101 5.79 -9.34 -10.08
CA ASP A 101 5.63 -8.04 -10.73
C ASP A 101 6.09 -6.90 -9.82
N VAL A 102 5.69 -6.86 -8.55
CA VAL A 102 6.12 -5.79 -7.65
C VAL A 102 7.61 -5.86 -7.34
N MET A 103 8.21 -7.05 -7.32
CA MET A 103 9.66 -7.22 -7.18
C MET A 103 10.40 -6.68 -8.40
N CYS A 104 9.90 -6.96 -9.62
CA CYS A 104 10.48 -6.43 -10.85
C CYS A 104 10.26 -4.90 -10.97
N ALA A 105 9.11 -4.40 -10.55
CA ALA A 105 8.83 -2.97 -10.47
C ALA A 105 9.79 -2.27 -9.49
N TYR A 106 10.01 -2.85 -8.31
CA TYR A 106 10.95 -2.32 -7.32
C TYR A 106 12.38 -2.24 -7.89
N LYS A 107 12.85 -3.31 -8.55
CA LYS A 107 14.15 -3.28 -9.23
C LYS A 107 14.21 -2.17 -10.30
N LYS A 108 13.16 -2.00 -11.08
CA LYS A 108 13.06 -0.93 -12.09
C LYS A 108 13.08 0.46 -11.46
N ILE A 109 12.42 0.64 -10.31
CA ILE A 109 12.46 1.91 -9.55
C ILE A 109 13.88 2.20 -9.07
N LEU A 110 14.64 1.21 -8.61
CA LEU A 110 16.03 1.39 -8.19
C LEU A 110 16.94 1.80 -9.37
N GLU A 111 16.69 1.28 -10.57
CA GLU A 111 17.40 1.68 -11.79
C GLU A 111 17.05 3.13 -12.18
N ASP A 112 15.76 3.50 -12.14
CA ASP A 112 15.30 4.86 -12.43
C ASP A 112 15.79 5.86 -11.38
N ALA A 113 15.78 5.50 -10.10
CA ALA A 113 16.33 6.30 -9.02
C ALA A 113 17.84 6.59 -9.23
N ASN A 114 18.59 5.58 -9.67
CA ASN A 114 20.00 5.76 -10.00
C ASN A 114 20.20 6.71 -11.21
N TYR A 115 19.38 6.58 -12.23
CA TYR A 115 19.41 7.47 -13.40
C TYR A 115 19.08 8.93 -13.04
N ARG A 116 18.13 9.14 -12.11
CA ARG A 116 17.67 10.46 -11.63
C ARG A 116 18.51 11.02 -10.48
N ASN A 117 19.49 10.28 -9.96
CA ASN A 117 20.28 10.61 -8.76
C ASN A 117 19.43 10.77 -7.49
N PHE A 118 18.39 9.95 -7.32
CA PHE A 118 17.62 9.89 -6.09
C PHE A 118 18.30 9.01 -5.04
N SER A 119 18.07 9.32 -3.76
CA SER A 119 18.62 8.54 -2.65
C SER A 119 17.95 7.18 -2.54
N LYS A 120 18.76 6.12 -2.52
CA LYS A 120 18.30 4.75 -2.23
C LYS A 120 18.31 4.41 -0.74
N ASP A 121 18.84 5.30 0.09
CA ASP A 121 18.88 5.10 1.55
C ASP A 121 17.58 5.52 2.24
N ASP A 122 16.68 6.19 1.50
CA ASP A 122 15.42 6.70 2.00
C ASP A 122 14.22 6.29 1.12
N ILE A 123 14.08 4.98 0.95
CA ILE A 123 12.95 4.40 0.22
C ILE A 123 11.92 3.93 1.23
N VAL A 124 10.70 4.43 1.08
CA VAL A 124 9.51 3.95 1.80
C VAL A 124 8.63 3.19 0.83
N VAL A 125 8.21 1.98 1.21
CA VAL A 125 7.21 1.22 0.46
C VAL A 125 5.93 1.16 1.27
N ALA A 126 4.81 1.51 0.65
CA ALA A 126 3.51 1.54 1.29
C ALA A 126 2.47 0.83 0.44
N GLY A 127 1.47 0.25 1.09
CA GLY A 127 0.36 -0.36 0.39
C GLY A 127 -0.82 -0.68 1.30
N ALA A 128 -1.97 -0.97 0.70
CA ALA A 128 -3.19 -1.27 1.44
C ALA A 128 -3.80 -2.60 1.00
N SER A 129 -4.28 -3.42 1.96
CA SER A 129 -4.90 -4.73 1.68
C SER A 129 -3.92 -5.65 0.94
N ALA A 130 -4.29 -6.20 -0.21
CA ALA A 130 -3.36 -6.94 -1.08
C ALA A 130 -2.11 -6.13 -1.43
N GLY A 131 -2.20 -4.80 -1.57
CA GLY A 131 -1.04 -3.92 -1.76
C GLY A 131 -0.16 -3.82 -0.52
N GLY A 132 -0.74 -3.90 0.68
CA GLY A 132 0.00 -4.00 1.96
C GLY A 132 0.81 -5.30 2.03
N HIS A 133 0.20 -6.41 1.64
CA HIS A 133 0.91 -7.69 1.47
C HIS A 133 2.09 -7.55 0.51
N LEU A 134 1.87 -6.98 -0.69
CA LEU A 134 2.91 -6.82 -1.69
C LEU A 134 4.02 -5.86 -1.24
N ALA A 135 3.69 -4.82 -0.47
CA ALA A 135 4.67 -3.92 0.15
C ALA A 135 5.55 -4.66 1.17
N LEU A 136 4.96 -5.52 2.00
CA LEU A 136 5.69 -6.39 2.94
C LEU A 136 6.56 -7.40 2.19
N MET A 137 6.09 -7.97 1.07
CA MET A 137 6.90 -8.86 0.23
C MET A 137 8.15 -8.14 -0.29
N ILE A 138 8.04 -6.90 -0.78
CA ILE A 138 9.20 -6.10 -1.19
C ILE A 138 10.17 -5.88 -0.01
N GLY A 139 9.64 -5.60 1.18
CA GLY A 139 10.44 -5.36 2.37
C GLY A 139 11.20 -6.58 2.87
N PHE A 140 10.58 -7.75 2.83
CA PHE A 140 11.10 -8.95 3.50
C PHE A 140 11.73 -9.97 2.56
N ALA A 141 11.42 -9.97 1.25
CA ALA A 141 12.04 -10.90 0.33
C ALA A 141 13.57 -10.84 0.42
N ASN A 142 14.21 -11.99 0.48
CA ASN A 142 15.64 -12.17 0.65
C ASN A 142 16.19 -13.17 -0.40
N ASP A 143 17.45 -13.51 -0.32
CA ASP A 143 18.11 -14.41 -1.27
C ASP A 143 17.49 -15.81 -1.31
N SER A 144 16.78 -16.22 -0.26
CA SER A 144 16.07 -17.51 -0.23
C SER A 144 14.69 -17.46 -0.87
N PHE A 145 14.16 -16.27 -1.19
CA PHE A 145 12.90 -16.13 -1.89
C PHE A 145 13.04 -16.60 -3.34
N ASN A 146 12.26 -17.62 -3.71
CA ASN A 146 12.26 -18.18 -5.07
C ASN A 146 11.36 -17.41 -6.02
N GLY A 147 11.67 -16.14 -6.26
CA GLY A 147 10.91 -15.24 -7.15
C GLY A 147 11.81 -14.55 -8.16
N LYS A 148 11.18 -13.74 -9.03
CA LYS A 148 11.88 -12.97 -10.05
C LYS A 148 12.36 -11.62 -9.49
N CYS A 149 13.43 -11.07 -10.09
CA CYS A 149 13.86 -9.69 -9.87
C CYS A 149 14.20 -9.32 -8.42
N ILE A 150 14.75 -10.23 -7.63
CA ILE A 150 15.14 -9.95 -6.25
C ILE A 150 16.19 -8.83 -6.21
N SER A 151 16.06 -7.91 -5.24
CA SER A 151 17.02 -6.85 -4.96
C SER A 151 17.58 -6.99 -3.55
N LEU A 152 18.90 -6.82 -3.41
CA LEU A 152 19.58 -6.77 -2.11
C LEU A 152 19.38 -5.40 -1.42
N ILE A 153 19.02 -4.35 -2.17
CA ILE A 153 18.68 -3.05 -1.61
C ILE A 153 17.28 -3.13 -1.02
N LYS A 154 17.17 -3.01 0.29
CA LYS A 154 15.89 -3.02 1.00
C LYS A 154 15.34 -1.62 1.15
N PRO A 155 14.02 -1.45 1.22
CA PRO A 155 13.45 -0.19 1.65
C PRO A 155 13.85 0.10 3.11
N LYS A 156 13.95 1.37 3.46
CA LYS A 156 14.21 1.80 4.84
C LYS A 156 13.05 1.47 5.77
N SER A 157 11.83 1.58 5.25
CA SER A 157 10.62 1.25 6.00
C SER A 157 9.47 0.81 5.10
N VAL A 158 8.54 0.07 5.70
CA VAL A 158 7.29 -0.36 5.07
C VAL A 158 6.10 0.19 5.85
N ILE A 159 5.10 0.71 5.15
CA ILE A 159 3.83 1.11 5.72
C ILE A 159 2.76 0.17 5.21
N ASN A 160 2.30 -0.69 6.11
CA ASN A 160 1.30 -1.72 5.85
C ASN A 160 -0.07 -1.26 6.34
N ILE A 161 -0.98 -0.94 5.43
CA ILE A 161 -2.35 -0.55 5.78
C ILE A 161 -3.25 -1.78 5.62
N PHE A 162 -3.60 -2.43 6.74
CA PHE A 162 -4.41 -3.67 6.84
C PHE A 162 -4.05 -4.73 5.77
N GLY A 163 -2.77 -4.95 5.53
CA GLY A 163 -2.30 -5.96 4.57
C GLY A 163 -2.30 -7.36 5.14
N ILE A 164 -2.35 -8.32 4.22
CA ILE A 164 -2.25 -9.75 4.53
C ILE A 164 -0.79 -10.08 4.86
N THR A 165 -0.55 -10.82 5.94
CA THR A 165 0.79 -11.24 6.37
C THR A 165 0.99 -12.74 6.25
N GLU A 166 -0.10 -13.50 6.32
CA GLU A 166 -0.11 -14.94 6.15
C GLU A 166 -1.36 -15.36 5.39
N ILE A 167 -1.16 -15.88 4.18
CA ILE A 167 -2.25 -16.13 3.23
C ILE A 167 -3.16 -17.28 3.62
N GLU A 168 -2.63 -18.36 4.23
CA GLU A 168 -3.40 -19.52 4.62
C GLU A 168 -4.38 -19.20 5.76
N LYS A 169 -3.92 -18.51 6.82
CA LYS A 169 -4.79 -18.04 7.90
C LYS A 169 -5.85 -17.07 7.43
N THR A 170 -5.49 -16.18 6.49
CA THR A 170 -6.49 -15.28 5.88
C THR A 170 -7.54 -16.06 5.11
N SER A 171 -7.14 -17.06 4.33
CA SER A 171 -8.06 -17.95 3.60
C SER A 171 -8.99 -18.73 4.55
N GLU A 172 -8.44 -19.29 5.62
CA GLU A 172 -9.25 -19.98 6.65
C GLU A 172 -10.25 -19.05 7.34
N PHE A 173 -9.85 -17.83 7.64
CA PHE A 173 -10.74 -16.82 8.21
C PHE A 173 -11.91 -16.51 7.26
N LEU A 174 -11.65 -16.33 5.97
CA LEU A 174 -12.66 -16.06 4.96
C LEU A 174 -13.64 -17.23 4.81
N ASP A 175 -13.16 -18.46 4.87
CA ASP A 175 -14.02 -19.66 4.83
C ASP A 175 -14.96 -19.75 6.03
N LYS A 176 -14.52 -19.29 7.22
CA LYS A 176 -15.29 -19.33 8.47
C LYS A 176 -16.32 -18.21 8.56
N THR A 177 -16.00 -17.03 8.05
CA THR A 177 -16.81 -15.82 8.28
C THR A 177 -18.12 -15.77 7.50
N LYS A 178 -18.32 -16.54 6.43
CA LYS A 178 -19.56 -16.71 5.61
C LYS A 178 -20.43 -15.44 5.44
N PHE A 179 -19.86 -14.25 5.70
CA PHE A 179 -20.61 -13.01 5.88
C PHE A 179 -21.21 -12.47 4.56
N PHE A 180 -20.66 -12.92 3.45
CA PHE A 180 -21.22 -12.77 2.12
C PHE A 180 -21.05 -14.07 1.35
N LYS A 181 -21.78 -14.24 0.26
CA LYS A 181 -21.34 -15.10 -0.85
C LYS A 181 -20.04 -14.58 -1.46
N ALA A 182 -19.29 -13.74 -0.75
CA ALA A 182 -17.99 -13.26 -1.18
C ALA A 182 -17.06 -14.47 -1.17
N SER A 183 -16.68 -14.85 -2.34
CA SER A 183 -15.65 -15.82 -2.62
C SER A 183 -14.39 -15.54 -1.77
N ASN A 184 -13.71 -16.58 -1.41
CA ASN A 184 -12.42 -16.48 -0.77
C ASN A 184 -11.40 -15.96 -1.80
N TYR A 185 -11.17 -14.66 -1.79
CA TYR A 185 -10.31 -13.98 -2.77
C TYR A 185 -8.87 -14.51 -2.76
N VAL A 186 -8.40 -15.10 -1.66
CA VAL A 186 -7.10 -15.77 -1.58
C VAL A 186 -7.10 -17.02 -2.46
N ARG A 187 -8.16 -17.85 -2.35
CA ARG A 187 -8.30 -19.04 -3.20
C ARG A 187 -8.46 -18.70 -4.67
N GLU A 188 -9.21 -17.65 -4.96
CA GLU A 188 -9.37 -17.18 -6.35
C GLU A 188 -8.05 -16.72 -6.94
N TRP A 189 -7.26 -15.94 -6.20
CA TRP A 189 -5.95 -15.49 -6.64
C TRP A 189 -4.98 -16.65 -6.87
N ILE A 190 -4.93 -17.61 -5.93
CA ILE A 190 -4.06 -18.78 -6.04
C ILE A 190 -4.51 -19.69 -7.18
N GLY A 191 -5.82 -19.85 -7.38
CA GLY A 191 -6.38 -20.71 -8.41
C GLY A 191 -6.39 -22.19 -8.05
N PRO A 192 -7.01 -23.02 -8.90
CA PRO A 192 -7.24 -24.44 -8.63
C PRO A 192 -5.97 -25.32 -8.79
N ASP A 193 -4.97 -24.84 -9.52
CA ASP A 193 -3.77 -25.62 -9.84
C ASP A 193 -2.71 -25.62 -8.73
N LEU A 194 -2.85 -24.71 -7.73
CA LEU A 194 -1.94 -24.59 -6.62
C LEU A 194 -2.68 -24.84 -5.30
N LYS A 195 -2.02 -25.53 -4.35
CA LYS A 195 -2.52 -25.64 -2.99
C LYS A 195 -1.95 -24.50 -2.13
N ILE A 196 -2.81 -23.86 -1.33
CA ILE A 196 -2.41 -22.77 -0.44
C ILE A 196 -1.27 -23.21 0.46
N SER A 197 -1.35 -24.41 1.07
CA SER A 197 -0.33 -24.97 1.94
C SER A 197 1.04 -25.17 1.28
N GLU A 198 1.09 -25.33 -0.03
CA GLU A 198 2.33 -25.49 -0.79
C GLU A 198 3.01 -24.15 -1.10
N VAL A 199 2.21 -23.08 -1.24
CA VAL A 199 2.70 -21.74 -1.61
C VAL A 199 2.78 -20.77 -0.43
N THR A 200 2.15 -21.09 0.70
CA THR A 200 2.05 -20.19 1.86
C THR A 200 3.41 -19.72 2.36
N GLN A 201 4.41 -20.58 2.42
CA GLN A 201 5.76 -20.24 2.88
C GLN A 201 6.43 -19.17 2.01
N ASN A 202 6.22 -19.23 0.70
CA ASN A 202 6.84 -18.31 -0.25
C ASN A 202 6.00 -17.04 -0.48
N LEU A 203 4.68 -17.10 -0.29
CA LEU A 203 3.76 -16.01 -0.57
C LEU A 203 3.21 -15.32 0.69
N SER A 204 3.72 -15.67 1.88
CA SER A 204 3.35 -15.01 3.12
C SER A 204 4.54 -14.25 3.68
N PRO A 205 4.49 -12.90 3.73
CA PRO A 205 5.63 -12.10 4.17
C PRO A 205 6.14 -12.45 5.57
N VAL A 206 5.29 -12.93 6.46
CA VAL A 206 5.68 -13.30 7.83
C VAL A 206 6.76 -14.39 7.89
N TYR A 207 6.83 -15.27 6.90
CA TYR A 207 7.86 -16.32 6.82
C TYR A 207 9.18 -15.86 6.20
N LEU A 208 9.21 -14.65 5.65
CA LEU A 208 10.39 -14.05 5.04
C LEU A 208 11.10 -13.05 5.98
N ILE A 209 10.53 -12.82 7.16
CA ILE A 209 11.10 -11.92 8.17
C ILE A 209 12.47 -12.45 8.63
N ASN A 210 13.47 -11.56 8.67
CA ASN A 210 14.82 -11.84 9.13
C ASN A 210 15.45 -10.60 9.77
N GLU A 211 16.69 -10.73 10.22
CA GLU A 211 17.44 -9.65 10.88
C GLU A 211 17.60 -8.38 10.03
N ASN A 212 17.58 -8.51 8.69
CA ASN A 212 17.71 -7.39 7.75
C ASN A 212 16.35 -6.80 7.34
N SER A 213 15.24 -7.27 7.92
CA SER A 213 13.92 -6.71 7.65
C SER A 213 13.83 -5.25 8.07
N PRO A 214 13.21 -4.38 7.25
CA PRO A 214 13.05 -2.96 7.56
C PRO A 214 12.10 -2.72 8.74
N ASN A 215 12.06 -1.48 9.25
CA ASN A 215 11.04 -1.08 10.18
C ASN A 215 9.67 -1.04 9.50
N VAL A 216 8.62 -1.47 10.21
CA VAL A 216 7.26 -1.55 9.68
C VAL A 216 6.30 -0.78 10.58
N LEU A 217 5.47 0.08 9.97
CA LEU A 217 4.26 0.59 10.59
C LEU A 217 3.07 -0.17 10.01
N THR A 218 2.27 -0.78 10.87
CA THR A 218 0.98 -1.37 10.48
C THR A 218 -0.17 -0.53 11.01
N VAL A 219 -1.15 -0.25 10.15
CA VAL A 219 -2.45 0.34 10.53
C VAL A 219 -3.53 -0.70 10.31
N HIS A 220 -4.29 -1.05 11.34
CA HIS A 220 -5.31 -2.09 11.20
C HIS A 220 -6.53 -1.85 12.10
N GLY A 221 -7.71 -2.10 11.56
CA GLY A 221 -8.97 -2.02 12.28
C GLY A 221 -9.34 -3.35 12.97
N THR A 222 -9.77 -3.30 14.23
CA THR A 222 -10.10 -4.52 15.00
C THR A 222 -11.36 -5.25 14.53
N SER A 223 -12.20 -4.58 13.74
CA SER A 223 -13.43 -5.15 13.15
C SER A 223 -13.31 -5.41 11.64
N ASP A 224 -12.08 -5.54 11.15
CA ASP A 224 -11.84 -5.86 9.75
C ASP A 224 -12.37 -7.27 9.41
N ARG A 225 -13.23 -7.33 8.37
CA ARG A 225 -13.90 -8.57 7.93
C ARG A 225 -13.30 -9.16 6.65
N TRP A 226 -12.32 -8.49 6.06
CA TRP A 226 -11.62 -8.93 4.85
C TRP A 226 -10.24 -9.47 5.17
N VAL A 227 -9.52 -8.80 6.06
CA VAL A 227 -8.21 -9.19 6.56
C VAL A 227 -8.31 -9.21 8.09
N PRO A 228 -8.23 -10.39 8.74
CA PRO A 228 -8.40 -10.45 10.20
C PRO A 228 -7.31 -9.67 10.91
N TYR A 229 -7.66 -8.99 12.00
CA TYR A 229 -6.74 -8.19 12.81
C TYR A 229 -5.53 -8.99 13.33
N ASP A 230 -5.70 -10.31 13.51
CA ASP A 230 -4.61 -11.22 13.88
C ASP A 230 -3.41 -11.17 12.90
N GLN A 231 -3.62 -10.72 11.67
CA GLN A 231 -2.54 -10.50 10.71
C GLN A 231 -1.57 -9.41 11.15
N ALA A 232 -2.06 -8.35 11.80
CA ALA A 232 -1.23 -7.30 12.38
C ALA A 232 -0.51 -7.77 13.65
N LEU A 233 -1.20 -8.54 14.51
CA LEU A 233 -0.60 -9.11 15.71
C LEU A 233 0.52 -10.10 15.39
N LEU A 234 0.39 -10.85 14.30
CA LEU A 234 1.42 -11.76 13.82
C LEU A 234 2.70 -11.05 13.40
N LEU A 235 2.58 -9.87 12.78
CA LEU A 235 3.75 -9.02 12.48
C LEU A 235 4.39 -8.47 13.76
N ASP A 236 3.57 -8.05 14.72
CA ASP A 236 4.04 -7.51 16.01
C ASP A 236 4.87 -8.55 16.76
N GLU A 237 4.38 -9.80 16.83
CA GLU A 237 5.09 -10.92 17.43
C GLU A 237 6.45 -11.20 16.74
N LYS A 238 6.50 -11.11 15.41
CA LYS A 238 7.68 -11.53 14.63
C LYS A 238 8.73 -10.45 14.47
N LEU A 239 8.34 -9.18 14.40
CA LEU A 239 9.24 -8.07 14.17
C LEU A 239 9.72 -7.41 15.47
N GLY A 240 8.97 -7.54 16.58
CA GLY A 240 9.31 -6.92 17.86
C GLY A 240 9.57 -5.42 17.72
N ASP A 241 10.73 -4.94 18.17
CA ASP A 241 11.11 -3.53 18.18
C ASP A 241 11.17 -2.86 16.78
N LYS A 242 11.09 -3.65 15.71
CA LYS A 242 11.00 -3.13 14.33
C LYS A 242 9.57 -2.88 13.87
N HIS A 243 8.58 -3.12 14.72
CA HIS A 243 7.17 -2.95 14.38
C HIS A 243 6.51 -1.87 15.24
N GLU A 244 5.73 -1.02 14.60
CA GLU A 244 4.78 -0.11 15.23
C GLU A 244 3.38 -0.46 14.75
N LEU A 245 2.43 -0.66 15.67
CA LEU A 245 1.05 -1.02 15.36
C LEU A 245 0.09 0.09 15.77
N LEU A 246 -0.52 0.76 14.79
CA LEU A 246 -1.66 1.63 15.01
C LEU A 246 -2.96 0.82 14.91
N THR A 247 -3.57 0.54 16.03
CA THR A 247 -4.86 -0.13 16.13
C THR A 247 -6.00 0.88 16.05
N ILE A 248 -6.91 0.67 15.10
CA ILE A 248 -8.16 1.44 15.01
C ILE A 248 -9.28 0.61 15.65
N ASN A 249 -9.66 0.97 16.86
CA ASN A 249 -10.68 0.24 17.62
C ASN A 249 -12.04 0.30 16.92
N ASN A 250 -12.66 -0.87 16.72
CA ASN A 250 -13.90 -1.05 15.93
C ASN A 250 -13.79 -0.60 14.45
N GLY A 251 -12.60 -0.22 13.97
CA GLY A 251 -12.35 0.09 12.58
C GLY A 251 -12.52 -1.14 11.69
N GLY A 252 -13.11 -0.95 10.50
CA GLY A 252 -13.22 -1.98 9.47
C GLY A 252 -12.04 -1.96 8.51
N HIS A 253 -12.21 -2.65 7.36
CA HIS A 253 -11.21 -2.66 6.28
C HIS A 253 -11.12 -1.30 5.54
N TYR A 254 -12.18 -0.51 5.60
CA TYR A 254 -12.29 0.83 5.00
C TYR A 254 -13.46 1.59 5.64
N GLY A 255 -13.60 2.86 5.29
CA GLY A 255 -14.66 3.72 5.84
C GLY A 255 -14.25 4.32 7.18
N PHE A 256 -12.97 4.61 7.36
CA PHE A 256 -12.48 5.36 8.51
C PHE A 256 -13.14 6.74 8.59
N SER A 257 -13.42 7.17 9.80
CA SER A 257 -13.87 8.55 10.07
C SER A 257 -12.76 9.56 9.73
N LYS A 258 -13.13 10.83 9.64
CA LYS A 258 -12.14 11.90 9.41
C LYS A 258 -11.08 11.97 10.52
N ASP A 259 -11.47 11.69 11.77
CA ASP A 259 -10.56 11.72 12.90
C ASP A 259 -9.59 10.53 12.85
N GLU A 260 -10.07 9.34 12.47
CA GLU A 260 -9.23 8.16 12.25
C GLU A 260 -8.29 8.36 11.07
N ASP A 261 -8.76 8.88 9.94
CA ASP A 261 -7.89 9.21 8.79
C ASP A 261 -6.81 10.23 9.17
N ASN A 262 -7.16 11.23 10.01
CA ASN A 262 -6.21 12.20 10.52
C ASN A 262 -5.19 11.56 11.49
N LEU A 263 -5.64 10.68 12.37
CA LEU A 263 -4.77 9.91 13.27
C LEU A 263 -3.77 9.06 12.47
N ILE A 264 -4.26 8.32 11.46
CA ILE A 264 -3.42 7.51 10.57
C ILE A 264 -2.36 8.39 9.91
N ARG A 265 -2.75 9.52 9.35
CA ARG A 265 -1.85 10.47 8.69
C ARG A 265 -0.76 11.00 9.64
N LEU A 266 -1.13 11.36 10.86
CA LEU A 266 -0.19 11.87 11.86
C LEU A 266 0.77 10.78 12.34
N THR A 267 0.29 9.56 12.54
CA THR A 267 1.12 8.42 12.93
C THR A 267 2.12 8.07 11.82
N ILE A 268 1.68 8.03 10.56
CA ILE A 268 2.60 7.82 9.42
C ILE A 268 3.68 8.90 9.38
N ALA A 269 3.30 10.18 9.56
CA ALA A 269 4.25 11.29 9.56
C ALA A 269 5.26 11.20 10.71
N ALA A 270 4.81 10.80 11.91
CA ALA A 270 5.67 10.59 13.08
C ALA A 270 6.64 9.44 12.86
N PHE A 271 6.14 8.26 12.42
CA PHE A 271 6.94 7.09 12.11
C PHE A 271 8.04 7.39 11.09
N LEU A 272 7.70 8.07 10.00
CA LEU A 272 8.67 8.46 8.98
C LEU A 272 9.73 9.42 9.56
N LYS A 273 9.34 10.38 10.40
CA LYS A 273 10.27 11.33 11.02
C LYS A 273 11.25 10.66 11.99
N GLU A 274 10.81 9.69 12.77
CA GLU A 274 11.66 8.96 13.71
C GLU A 274 12.68 8.07 13.02
N ASN A 275 12.27 7.41 11.93
CA ASN A 275 13.16 6.58 11.13
C ASN A 275 14.24 7.38 10.37
N TYR A 276 14.12 8.74 10.32
CA TYR A 276 15.17 9.61 9.77
C TYR A 276 16.23 10.04 10.76
N LYS A 277 16.00 9.84 12.06
CA LYS A 277 16.94 10.25 13.10
C LYS A 277 17.96 9.17 13.47
N LYS A 278 17.71 7.95 13.04
CA LYS A 278 18.59 6.78 13.23
C LYS A 278 19.37 6.50 11.95
#